data_ca89e82a4aac18097d432cd6fc8cddab
#
_entry.id   ca89e82a4aac18097d432cd6fc8cddab
#
_cell.length_a   1.000
_cell.length_b   1.000
_cell.length_c   1.000
_cell.angle_alpha   90.00
_cell.angle_beta   90.00
_cell.angle_gamma   90.00
#
_symmetry.space_group_name_H-M   'P 1'
#
loop_
_entity.id
_entity.type
_entity.pdbx_description
1 polymer ?
#
loop_
_entity_poly.entity_id
_entity_poly.type
_entity_poly.pdbx_seq_one_letter_code
_entity_poly.pdbx_strand_id
1 'polypeptide(L)'
;MKKSVKKKASARTAAKSATRRVAPKAKRAATKKPAAVATKPVAAKKPVAATDSGDKLSFNHAMIYMKNVERGLEFYRDWLGFKLIEDFRYEGHTVYARMRAPGGDGTIALHQAAPGASVASDGVRLYFEVRELDEFCRKLQRRGFYLTQLPTMMPWGWRHAYLNDPEGHEISLYWAGENRMQKTVMKAARDAANR
;
A
#
# COMPACT_ATOMS: atom_id res chain seq x y z
N MET A 1 -52.66 -29.15 -42.95
CA MET A 1 -53.57 -28.04 -43.24
C MET A 1 -52.93 -26.79 -42.85
N LYS A 2 -52.38 -26.00 -43.79
CA LYS A 2 -52.82 -24.67 -44.25
C LYS A 2 -52.99 -23.69 -43.08
N LYS A 3 -52.36 -22.51 -42.98
CA LYS A 3 -52.03 -21.48 -43.99
C LYS A 3 -51.01 -20.48 -43.48
N SER A 4 -50.12 -20.14 -44.35
CA SER A 4 -49.30 -18.92 -44.42
C SER A 4 -50.16 -17.67 -44.59
N VAL A 5 -49.77 -16.51 -43.98
CA VAL A 5 -50.04 -15.21 -44.56
C VAL A 5 -48.86 -14.27 -44.36
N LYS A 6 -48.32 -13.84 -45.48
CA LYS A 6 -47.39 -12.73 -45.71
C LYS A 6 -48.11 -11.36 -45.68
N LYS A 7 -47.31 -10.31 -45.48
CA LYS A 7 -47.37 -8.93 -46.09
C LYS A 7 -47.28 -7.85 -45.01
N LYS A 8 -46.65 -6.72 -45.17
CA LYS A 8 -45.94 -6.03 -46.27
C LYS A 8 -45.16 -4.85 -45.67
N ALA A 9 -44.06 -4.51 -46.27
CA ALA A 9 -43.28 -3.30 -46.05
C ALA A 9 -44.07 -2.02 -46.46
N SER A 10 -43.78 -0.92 -45.81
CA SER A 10 -43.96 0.39 -46.41
C SER A 10 -42.89 1.36 -45.88
N ALA A 11 -42.06 1.77 -46.80
CA ALA A 11 -41.13 2.88 -46.70
C ALA A 11 -41.85 4.18 -47.03
N ARG A 12 -41.53 5.25 -46.32
CA ARG A 12 -41.69 6.66 -46.83
C ARG A 12 -40.76 7.58 -46.03
N THR A 13 -39.68 7.92 -46.63
CA THR A 13 -39.04 9.16 -47.11
C THR A 13 -39.46 10.47 -46.46
N ALA A 14 -38.39 11.15 -46.00
CA ALA A 14 -37.99 12.53 -46.13
C ALA A 14 -38.72 13.64 -45.34
N ALA A 15 -37.97 14.37 -44.53
CA ALA A 15 -37.70 15.77 -44.84
C ALA A 15 -36.64 16.39 -43.91
N LYS A 16 -35.69 17.07 -44.52
CA LYS A 16 -34.69 17.92 -43.93
C LYS A 16 -35.31 19.10 -43.19
N SER A 17 -34.82 19.40 -41.98
CA SER A 17 -34.82 20.78 -41.50
C SER A 17 -33.53 20.99 -40.69
N ALA A 18 -32.61 21.72 -41.26
CA ALA A 18 -31.41 22.21 -40.65
C ALA A 18 -31.74 23.44 -39.79
N THR A 19 -31.69 23.30 -38.48
CA THR A 19 -31.67 24.47 -37.60
C THR A 19 -30.30 24.58 -36.98
N ARG A 20 -29.54 25.51 -37.51
CA ARG A 20 -28.23 25.96 -37.08
C ARG A 20 -28.36 26.62 -35.70
N ARG A 21 -28.09 25.84 -34.63
CA ARG A 21 -27.95 26.39 -33.28
C ARG A 21 -26.53 26.95 -33.11
N VAL A 22 -26.47 28.27 -33.00
CA VAL A 22 -25.29 29.04 -32.62
C VAL A 22 -24.96 28.68 -31.16
N ALA A 23 -23.78 28.13 -30.91
CA ALA A 23 -23.29 27.89 -29.58
C ALA A 23 -22.88 29.20 -28.91
N PRO A 24 -23.24 29.46 -27.64
CA PRO A 24 -22.75 30.63 -26.94
C PRO A 24 -21.27 30.42 -26.59
N LYS A 25 -20.45 31.41 -26.96
CA LYS A 25 -19.04 31.53 -26.58
C LYS A 25 -18.93 31.58 -25.07
N ALA A 26 -18.51 30.45 -24.45
CA ALA A 26 -18.13 30.42 -23.04
C ALA A 26 -16.87 31.28 -22.86
N LYS A 27 -16.98 32.36 -22.11
CA LYS A 27 -15.87 33.15 -21.62
C LYS A 27 -15.03 32.27 -20.70
N ARG A 28 -13.82 31.93 -21.14
CA ARG A 28 -12.82 31.21 -20.36
C ARG A 28 -12.39 32.11 -19.20
N ALA A 29 -12.92 31.84 -18.01
CA ALA A 29 -12.41 32.44 -16.77
C ALA A 29 -10.99 31.98 -16.57
N ALA A 30 -10.05 32.91 -16.54
CA ALA A 30 -8.67 32.65 -16.20
C ALA A 30 -8.61 32.26 -14.72
N THR A 31 -8.44 30.98 -14.46
CA THR A 31 -8.12 30.49 -13.12
C THR A 31 -6.71 30.97 -12.78
N LYS A 32 -6.61 31.90 -11.83
CA LYS A 32 -5.35 32.30 -11.22
C LYS A 32 -4.72 31.05 -10.58
N LYS A 33 -3.58 30.64 -11.11
CA LYS A 33 -2.70 29.63 -10.52
C LYS A 33 -2.37 30.05 -9.08
N PRO A 34 -2.59 29.23 -8.05
CA PRO A 34 -2.16 29.58 -6.71
C PRO A 34 -0.65 29.77 -6.71
N ALA A 35 -0.19 30.90 -6.18
CA ALA A 35 1.22 31.19 -6.01
C ALA A 35 1.86 30.08 -5.14
N ALA A 36 2.89 29.43 -5.68
CA ALA A 36 3.71 28.51 -4.92
C ALA A 36 4.32 29.29 -3.74
N VAL A 37 3.93 28.94 -2.53
CA VAL A 37 4.60 29.41 -1.32
C VAL A 37 6.00 28.81 -1.36
N ALA A 38 6.97 29.63 -1.71
CA ALA A 38 8.37 29.25 -1.63
C ALA A 38 8.73 29.09 -0.15
N THR A 39 8.71 27.88 0.35
CA THR A 39 9.31 27.56 1.64
C THR A 39 10.83 27.72 1.48
N LYS A 40 11.40 28.73 2.13
CA LYS A 40 12.86 28.87 2.22
C LYS A 40 13.43 27.56 2.78
N PRO A 41 14.49 26.99 2.18
CA PRO A 41 15.12 25.80 2.73
C PRO A 41 15.62 26.16 4.15
N VAL A 42 15.08 25.45 5.14
CA VAL A 42 15.63 25.50 6.51
C VAL A 42 17.04 24.95 6.39
N ALA A 43 18.03 25.81 6.65
CA ALA A 43 19.43 25.39 6.66
C ALA A 43 19.55 24.20 7.62
N ALA A 44 19.96 23.04 7.10
CA ALA A 44 20.22 21.87 7.91
C ALA A 44 21.30 22.25 8.95
N LYS A 45 20.91 22.35 10.21
CA LYS A 45 21.87 22.46 11.30
C LYS A 45 22.74 21.21 11.24
N LYS A 46 24.08 21.41 11.29
CA LYS A 46 25.02 20.29 11.43
C LYS A 46 24.53 19.36 12.54
N PRO A 47 24.57 18.03 12.34
CA PRO A 47 24.18 17.12 13.39
C PRO A 47 25.01 17.44 14.65
N VAL A 48 24.34 17.78 15.71
CA VAL A 48 24.96 17.87 17.03
C VAL A 48 25.42 16.46 17.34
N ALA A 49 26.72 16.29 17.62
CA ALA A 49 27.23 15.00 18.07
C ALA A 49 26.37 14.55 19.26
N ALA A 50 25.85 13.32 19.17
CA ALA A 50 25.07 12.77 20.28
C ALA A 50 25.96 12.80 21.52
N THR A 51 25.65 13.69 22.45
CA THR A 51 26.25 13.65 23.77
C THR A 51 25.81 12.34 24.39
N ASP A 52 26.76 11.57 24.91
CA ASP A 52 26.49 10.32 25.66
C ASP A 52 25.78 10.67 26.97
N SER A 53 24.53 11.07 26.87
CA SER A 53 23.66 11.50 27.99
C SER A 53 23.03 10.29 28.71
N GLY A 54 23.41 9.07 28.34
CA GLY A 54 22.79 7.87 28.90
C GLY A 54 21.36 7.57 28.40
N ASP A 55 20.73 8.51 27.70
CA ASP A 55 19.39 8.37 27.15
C ASP A 55 19.45 7.56 25.84
N LYS A 56 19.05 6.30 25.91
CA LYS A 56 19.00 5.40 24.74
C LYS A 56 17.58 5.41 24.18
N LEU A 57 17.43 5.74 22.90
CA LEU A 57 16.18 5.55 22.19
C LEU A 57 15.89 4.05 22.03
N SER A 58 14.66 3.65 22.37
CA SER A 58 14.19 2.29 22.19
C SER A 58 13.09 2.28 21.13
N PHE A 59 13.26 1.47 20.08
CA PHE A 59 12.20 1.26 19.12
C PHE A 59 11.11 0.38 19.74
N ASN A 60 9.89 0.90 19.86
CA ASN A 60 8.77 0.19 20.46
C ASN A 60 7.90 -0.51 19.41
N HIS A 61 7.33 0.27 18.46
CA HIS A 61 6.49 -0.25 17.40
C HIS A 61 6.41 0.71 16.22
N ALA A 62 6.00 0.18 15.06
CA ALA A 62 5.54 0.99 13.94
C ALA A 62 4.03 1.20 14.07
N MET A 63 3.56 2.44 13.89
CA MET A 63 2.15 2.78 13.82
C MET A 63 1.69 2.78 12.36
N ILE A 64 0.61 2.04 12.08
CA ILE A 64 -0.01 1.93 10.77
C ILE A 64 -1.41 2.54 10.87
N TYR A 65 -1.65 3.60 10.14
CA TYR A 65 -2.96 4.24 10.11
C TYR A 65 -3.88 3.53 9.12
N MET A 66 -5.11 3.22 9.58
CA MET A 66 -6.11 2.46 8.86
C MET A 66 -7.41 3.25 8.80
N LYS A 67 -8.10 3.22 7.67
CA LYS A 67 -9.50 3.69 7.59
C LYS A 67 -10.45 2.73 8.30
N ASN A 68 -10.08 1.46 8.35
CA ASN A 68 -10.84 0.42 9.03
C ASN A 68 -9.87 -0.52 9.77
N VAL A 69 -9.81 -0.38 11.10
CA VAL A 69 -8.89 -1.16 11.95
C VAL A 69 -9.29 -2.64 12.00
N GLU A 70 -10.58 -2.98 11.93
CA GLU A 70 -11.06 -4.37 11.91
C GLU A 70 -10.54 -5.13 10.69
N ARG A 71 -10.56 -4.52 9.50
CA ARG A 71 -9.97 -5.12 8.29
C ARG A 71 -8.45 -5.30 8.41
N GLY A 72 -7.79 -4.35 9.06
CA GLY A 72 -6.38 -4.48 9.39
C GLY A 72 -6.13 -5.64 10.35
N LEU A 73 -6.95 -5.79 11.39
CA LEU A 73 -6.85 -6.91 12.33
C LEU A 73 -7.06 -8.26 11.63
N GLU A 74 -8.06 -8.37 10.76
CA GLU A 74 -8.26 -9.58 9.95
C GLU A 74 -6.99 -9.90 9.15
N PHE A 75 -6.41 -8.93 8.48
CA PHE A 75 -5.21 -9.13 7.69
C PHE A 75 -3.99 -9.51 8.53
N TYR A 76 -3.63 -8.70 9.50
CA TYR A 76 -2.39 -8.94 10.27
C TYR A 76 -2.51 -10.09 11.26
N ARG A 77 -3.63 -10.19 12.00
CA ARG A 77 -3.85 -11.24 13.00
C ARG A 77 -4.24 -12.57 12.36
N ASP A 78 -5.29 -12.58 11.53
CA ASP A 78 -5.91 -13.83 11.11
C ASP A 78 -5.22 -14.44 9.88
N TRP A 79 -4.59 -13.60 9.03
CA TRP A 79 -3.89 -14.06 7.83
C TRP A 79 -2.37 -14.16 8.02
N LEU A 80 -1.74 -13.14 8.63
CA LEU A 80 -0.29 -13.15 8.84
C LEU A 80 0.12 -13.74 10.19
N GLY A 81 -0.81 -14.03 11.09
CA GLY A 81 -0.58 -14.72 12.35
C GLY A 81 -0.03 -13.84 13.47
N PHE A 82 -0.20 -12.52 13.38
CA PHE A 82 0.18 -11.62 14.46
C PHE A 82 -0.67 -11.85 15.69
N LYS A 83 -0.07 -11.74 16.86
CA LYS A 83 -0.74 -11.90 18.15
C LYS A 83 -1.17 -10.54 18.70
N LEU A 84 -2.47 -10.34 18.91
CA LEU A 84 -3.01 -9.14 19.56
C LEU A 84 -2.51 -9.09 21.01
N ILE A 85 -1.95 -7.94 21.42
CA ILE A 85 -1.45 -7.70 22.80
C ILE A 85 -2.15 -6.55 23.49
N GLU A 86 -2.68 -5.57 22.74
CA GLU A 86 -3.46 -4.45 23.26
C GLU A 86 -4.55 -4.10 22.25
N ASP A 87 -5.75 -3.76 22.71
CA ASP A 87 -6.77 -3.13 21.91
C ASP A 87 -7.50 -2.04 22.71
N PHE A 88 -7.93 -1.01 22.00
CA PHE A 88 -8.79 0.02 22.54
C PHE A 88 -9.98 0.22 21.62
N ARG A 89 -11.18 0.21 22.23
CA ARG A 89 -12.44 0.37 21.52
C ARG A 89 -13.13 1.66 21.92
N TYR A 90 -13.76 2.30 20.94
CA TYR A 90 -14.59 3.46 21.12
C TYR A 90 -15.89 3.27 20.34
N GLU A 91 -17.04 3.49 21.00
CA GLU A 91 -18.38 3.30 20.41
C GLU A 91 -18.57 1.94 19.70
N GLY A 92 -18.01 0.88 20.28
CA GLY A 92 -18.14 -0.49 19.76
C GLY A 92 -17.14 -0.85 18.64
N HIS A 93 -16.32 0.08 18.17
CA HIS A 93 -15.32 -0.12 17.12
C HIS A 93 -13.91 -0.11 17.69
N THR A 94 -13.04 -0.95 17.14
CA THR A 94 -11.61 -0.90 17.48
C THR A 94 -10.98 0.32 16.82
N VAL A 95 -10.43 1.23 17.61
CA VAL A 95 -9.74 2.43 17.12
C VAL A 95 -8.23 2.32 17.23
N TYR A 96 -7.74 1.38 18.05
CA TYR A 96 -6.33 1.07 18.21
C TYR A 96 -6.16 -0.41 18.51
N ALA A 97 -5.14 -1.03 17.92
CA ALA A 97 -4.77 -2.41 18.20
C ALA A 97 -3.27 -2.59 18.05
N ARG A 98 -2.60 -3.09 19.08
CA ARG A 98 -1.16 -3.42 19.02
C ARG A 98 -0.96 -4.91 18.95
N MET A 99 -0.08 -5.33 18.06
CA MET A 99 0.15 -6.73 17.77
C MET A 99 1.65 -7.06 17.75
N ARG A 100 1.98 -8.28 18.16
CA ARG A 100 3.33 -8.84 18.08
C ARG A 100 3.45 -9.74 16.86
N ALA A 101 4.57 -9.65 16.15
CA ALA A 101 4.88 -10.57 15.06
C ALA A 101 4.93 -12.02 15.54
N PRO A 102 4.54 -13.00 14.71
CA PRO A 102 4.56 -14.44 15.09
C PRO A 102 5.98 -14.97 15.33
N GLY A 103 6.99 -14.33 14.75
CA GLY A 103 8.41 -14.60 14.98
C GLY A 103 9.14 -13.37 15.52
N GLY A 104 9.83 -13.52 16.66
CA GLY A 104 10.56 -12.42 17.30
C GLY A 104 9.71 -11.48 18.14
N ASP A 105 10.28 -10.33 18.53
CA ASP A 105 9.68 -9.36 19.46
C ASP A 105 9.15 -8.11 18.78
N GLY A 106 9.20 -8.03 17.44
CA GLY A 106 8.73 -6.89 16.67
C GLY A 106 7.24 -6.67 16.88
N THR A 107 6.84 -5.42 17.10
CA THR A 107 5.44 -5.03 17.25
C THR A 107 5.03 -3.98 16.22
N ILE A 108 3.78 -4.06 15.80
CA ILE A 108 3.08 -3.03 15.02
C ILE A 108 1.82 -2.62 15.76
N ALA A 109 1.36 -1.41 15.53
CA ALA A 109 0.08 -0.96 16.03
C ALA A 109 -0.76 -0.41 14.87
N LEU A 110 -2.03 -0.78 14.84
CA LEU A 110 -3.03 -0.21 13.93
C LEU A 110 -3.76 0.91 14.66
N HIS A 111 -4.01 2.00 13.98
CA HIS A 111 -4.76 3.12 14.55
C HIS A 111 -5.74 3.69 13.52
N GLN A 112 -6.94 4.02 13.98
CA GLN A 112 -7.95 4.67 13.15
C GLN A 112 -7.41 6.00 12.62
N ALA A 113 -7.38 6.16 11.31
CA ALA A 113 -6.99 7.41 10.67
C ALA A 113 -8.04 8.49 10.88
N ALA A 114 -7.61 9.74 10.91
CA ALA A 114 -8.54 10.87 10.91
C ALA A 114 -9.39 10.87 9.62
N PRO A 115 -10.64 11.33 9.67
CA PRO A 115 -11.47 11.48 8.48
C PRO A 115 -10.77 12.28 7.38
N GLY A 116 -10.74 11.71 6.16
CA GLY A 116 -10.09 12.34 5.00
C GLY A 116 -8.57 12.20 4.93
N ALA A 117 -7.93 11.58 5.92
CA ALA A 117 -6.49 11.33 5.88
C ALA A 117 -6.11 10.34 4.76
N SER A 118 -4.98 10.61 4.10
CA SER A 118 -4.31 9.63 3.25
C SER A 118 -3.54 8.65 4.14
N VAL A 119 -3.81 7.36 4.02
CA VAL A 119 -3.24 6.33 4.90
C VAL A 119 -2.11 5.57 4.23
N ALA A 120 -2.17 5.32 2.93
CA ALA A 120 -1.09 4.69 2.18
C ALA A 120 0.07 5.66 1.96
N SER A 121 1.31 5.18 2.06
CA SER A 121 2.52 5.97 1.84
C SER A 121 3.55 5.17 1.05
N ASP A 122 4.02 5.73 -0.05
CA ASP A 122 5.12 5.17 -0.85
C ASP A 122 6.48 5.24 -0.14
N GLY A 123 6.57 6.05 0.93
CA GLY A 123 7.79 6.25 1.71
C GLY A 123 8.07 5.19 2.78
N VAL A 124 7.12 4.30 3.05
CA VAL A 124 7.23 3.28 4.11
C VAL A 124 6.86 1.91 3.57
N ARG A 125 7.71 0.92 3.85
CA ARG A 125 7.48 -0.49 3.53
C ARG A 125 7.74 -1.34 4.77
N LEU A 126 6.85 -2.28 5.05
CA LEU A 126 7.03 -3.22 6.16
C LEU A 126 7.73 -4.48 5.66
N TYR A 127 8.76 -4.91 6.38
CA TYR A 127 9.54 -6.10 6.04
C TYR A 127 9.29 -7.19 7.07
N PHE A 128 8.84 -8.36 6.59
CA PHE A 128 8.66 -9.55 7.43
C PHE A 128 9.50 -10.70 6.87
N GLU A 129 10.36 -11.26 7.72
CA GLU A 129 11.16 -12.42 7.33
C GLU A 129 10.33 -13.70 7.47
N VAL A 130 10.36 -14.51 6.42
CA VAL A 130 9.63 -15.78 6.35
C VAL A 130 10.54 -16.84 5.77
N ARG A 131 10.93 -17.82 6.59
CA ARG A 131 11.87 -18.88 6.18
C ARG A 131 11.36 -19.69 4.99
N GLU A 132 10.11 -20.14 5.05
CA GLU A 132 9.47 -20.91 3.98
C GLU A 132 8.64 -19.96 3.07
N LEU A 133 9.31 -18.97 2.48
CA LEU A 133 8.65 -17.88 1.74
C LEU A 133 7.72 -18.38 0.62
N ASP A 134 8.19 -19.32 -0.20
CA ASP A 134 7.40 -19.81 -1.34
C ASP A 134 6.12 -20.55 -0.88
N GLU A 135 6.24 -21.36 0.16
CA GLU A 135 5.11 -22.07 0.76
C GLU A 135 4.13 -21.11 1.41
N PHE A 136 4.64 -20.12 2.14
CA PHE A 136 3.82 -19.09 2.76
C PHE A 136 3.05 -18.26 1.71
N CYS A 137 3.71 -17.85 0.64
CA CYS A 137 3.07 -17.13 -0.47
C CYS A 137 2.00 -17.99 -1.16
N ARG A 138 2.25 -19.29 -1.40
CA ARG A 138 1.21 -20.19 -1.93
C ARG A 138 0.00 -20.31 -1.00
N LYS A 139 0.21 -20.33 0.34
CA LYS A 139 -0.90 -20.31 1.32
C LYS A 139 -1.72 -19.04 1.21
N LEU A 140 -1.08 -17.87 1.11
CA LEU A 140 -1.78 -16.60 0.92
C LEU A 140 -2.59 -16.59 -0.38
N GLN A 141 -2.01 -17.04 -1.50
CA GLN A 141 -2.71 -17.10 -2.78
C GLN A 141 -3.93 -18.04 -2.75
N ARG A 142 -3.83 -19.23 -2.13
CA ARG A 142 -4.99 -20.13 -1.94
C ARG A 142 -6.12 -19.51 -1.13
N ARG A 143 -5.81 -18.53 -0.29
CA ARG A 143 -6.78 -17.77 0.49
C ARG A 143 -7.29 -16.52 -0.24
N GLY A 144 -6.88 -16.30 -1.49
CA GLY A 144 -7.34 -15.21 -2.32
C GLY A 144 -6.51 -13.91 -2.24
N PHE A 145 -5.34 -13.93 -1.57
CA PHE A 145 -4.47 -12.76 -1.56
C PHE A 145 -3.72 -12.59 -2.87
N TYR A 146 -3.72 -11.36 -3.36
CA TYR A 146 -2.93 -10.97 -4.52
C TYR A 146 -1.53 -10.57 -4.10
N LEU A 147 -0.53 -11.20 -4.69
CA LEU A 147 0.88 -10.80 -4.56
C LEU A 147 1.23 -9.87 -5.72
N THR A 148 1.67 -8.66 -5.42
CA THR A 148 2.14 -7.70 -6.43
C THR A 148 3.44 -8.16 -7.07
N GLN A 149 4.23 -8.96 -6.33
CA GLN A 149 5.38 -9.69 -6.86
C GLN A 149 5.44 -11.09 -6.24
N LEU A 150 5.58 -12.11 -7.09
CA LEU A 150 5.81 -13.48 -6.66
C LEU A 150 7.22 -13.65 -6.07
N PRO A 151 7.46 -14.70 -5.24
CA PRO A 151 8.78 -14.98 -4.68
C PRO A 151 9.87 -15.01 -5.76
N THR A 152 10.75 -14.02 -5.73
CA THR A 152 11.79 -13.81 -6.73
C THR A 152 13.14 -13.61 -6.04
N MET A 153 14.19 -14.24 -6.58
CA MET A 153 15.56 -13.98 -6.12
C MET A 153 16.00 -12.60 -6.59
N MET A 154 16.40 -11.78 -5.64
CA MET A 154 16.86 -10.43 -5.91
C MET A 154 18.38 -10.40 -6.18
N PRO A 155 18.90 -9.38 -6.89
CA PRO A 155 20.33 -9.30 -7.22
C PRO A 155 21.28 -9.32 -6.01
N TRP A 156 20.79 -8.93 -4.85
CA TRP A 156 21.55 -8.96 -3.58
C TRP A 156 21.51 -10.29 -2.86
N GLY A 157 20.93 -11.34 -3.46
CA GLY A 157 20.96 -12.72 -2.96
C GLY A 157 19.85 -13.10 -1.99
N TRP A 158 18.87 -12.23 -1.76
CA TRP A 158 17.69 -12.50 -0.94
C TRP A 158 16.47 -12.76 -1.80
N ARG A 159 15.58 -13.62 -1.32
CA ARG A 159 14.32 -13.90 -2.01
C ARG A 159 13.21 -13.03 -1.43
N HIS A 160 12.50 -12.31 -2.29
CA HIS A 160 11.43 -11.39 -1.90
C HIS A 160 10.12 -11.70 -2.62
N ALA A 161 9.01 -11.41 -1.94
CA ALA A 161 7.68 -11.31 -2.50
C ALA A 161 7.01 -10.05 -1.95
N TYR A 162 6.12 -9.43 -2.72
CA TYR A 162 5.43 -8.22 -2.29
C TYR A 162 3.91 -8.39 -2.35
N LEU A 163 3.22 -7.74 -1.43
CA LEU A 163 1.76 -7.61 -1.41
C LEU A 163 1.39 -6.29 -0.71
N ASN A 164 0.14 -5.90 -0.83
CA ASN A 164 -0.38 -4.75 -0.11
C ASN A 164 -1.32 -5.20 1.01
N ASP A 165 -1.32 -4.44 2.10
CA ASP A 165 -2.35 -4.57 3.13
C ASP A 165 -3.70 -3.98 2.66
N PRO A 166 -4.79 -4.09 3.44
CA PRO A 166 -6.11 -3.60 3.03
C PRO A 166 -6.20 -2.09 2.76
N GLU A 167 -5.24 -1.30 3.20
CA GLU A 167 -5.18 0.15 2.98
C GLU A 167 -4.16 0.55 1.90
N GLY A 168 -3.42 -0.43 1.34
CA GLY A 168 -2.45 -0.21 0.28
C GLY A 168 -1.00 -0.03 0.74
N HIS A 169 -0.69 -0.24 2.02
CA HIS A 169 0.71 -0.22 2.46
C HIS A 169 1.45 -1.42 1.89
N GLU A 170 2.61 -1.17 1.29
CA GLU A 170 3.41 -2.23 0.71
C GLU A 170 4.13 -3.05 1.79
N ILE A 171 3.99 -4.36 1.67
CA ILE A 171 4.62 -5.35 2.54
C ILE A 171 5.62 -6.15 1.72
N SER A 172 6.84 -6.26 2.22
CA SER A 172 7.86 -7.16 1.73
C SER A 172 7.94 -8.40 2.62
N LEU A 173 7.59 -9.55 2.07
CA LEU A 173 7.92 -10.84 2.65
C LEU A 173 9.26 -11.27 2.08
N TYR A 174 10.21 -11.67 2.92
CA TYR A 174 11.52 -12.03 2.41
C TYR A 174 12.16 -13.19 3.17
N TRP A 175 13.12 -13.85 2.51
CA TRP A 175 14.04 -14.80 3.11
C TRP A 175 15.47 -14.47 2.69
N ALA A 176 16.32 -14.18 3.68
CA ALA A 176 17.72 -13.85 3.46
C ALA A 176 18.61 -15.11 3.33
N GLY A 177 18.10 -16.29 3.66
CA GLY A 177 18.86 -17.54 3.66
C GLY A 177 19.97 -17.55 4.69
N GLU A 178 20.88 -18.51 4.53
CA GLU A 178 22.09 -18.63 5.36
C GLU A 178 23.09 -17.48 5.07
N ASN A 179 22.89 -16.73 4.01
CA ASN A 179 23.75 -15.62 3.58
C ASN A 179 23.43 -14.30 4.27
N ARG A 180 22.53 -14.31 5.24
CA ARG A 180 22.19 -13.14 6.03
C ARG A 180 23.46 -12.63 6.73
N MET A 181 23.78 -11.36 6.49
CA MET A 181 24.93 -10.68 7.10
C MET A 181 26.32 -11.20 6.68
N GLN A 182 26.45 -12.04 5.67
CA GLN A 182 27.77 -12.37 5.14
C GLN A 182 28.40 -11.13 4.47
N LYS A 183 29.63 -10.80 4.88
CA LYS A 183 30.37 -9.62 4.37
C LYS A 183 30.51 -9.60 2.84
N THR A 184 30.63 -10.77 2.23
CA THR A 184 30.72 -10.96 0.77
C THR A 184 29.43 -10.55 0.05
N VAL A 185 28.25 -10.92 0.58
CA VAL A 185 26.96 -10.56 0.00
C VAL A 185 26.71 -9.06 0.13
N MET A 186 27.02 -8.49 1.29
CA MET A 186 26.91 -7.05 1.51
C MET A 186 27.86 -6.25 0.61
N LYS A 187 29.07 -6.75 0.37
CA LYS A 187 30.01 -6.15 -0.55
C LYS A 187 29.48 -6.20 -1.99
N ALA A 188 29.03 -7.36 -2.45
CA ALA A 188 28.50 -7.53 -3.80
C ALA A 188 27.27 -6.63 -4.05
N ALA A 189 26.36 -6.50 -3.09
CA ALA A 189 25.21 -5.60 -3.17
C ALA A 189 25.63 -4.14 -3.26
N ARG A 190 26.63 -3.71 -2.50
CA ARG A 190 27.18 -2.36 -2.53
C ARG A 190 27.88 -2.06 -3.85
N ASP A 191 28.66 -3.00 -4.37
CA ASP A 191 29.37 -2.86 -5.65
C ASP A 191 28.39 -2.80 -6.83
N ALA A 192 27.25 -3.50 -6.74
CA ALA A 192 26.17 -3.44 -7.74
C ALA A 192 25.40 -2.11 -7.71
N ALA A 193 25.20 -1.51 -6.53
CA ALA A 193 24.52 -0.23 -6.37
C ALA A 193 25.36 0.99 -6.83
N ASN A 194 26.68 0.81 -6.94
CA ASN A 194 27.64 1.85 -7.35
C ASN A 194 28.02 1.77 -8.84
N ARG A 195 27.39 0.90 -9.63
CA ARG A 195 27.52 0.77 -11.09
C ARG A 195 26.37 1.44 -11.81
#